data_1c53bffbcf8ecadc235e6e04e556f8ed
#
_entry.id   1c53bffbcf8ecadc235e6e04e556f8ed
#
_cell.length_a   1.000
_cell.length_b   1.000
_cell.length_c   1.000
_cell.angle_alpha   90.00
_cell.angle_beta   90.00
_cell.angle_gamma   90.00
#
_symmetry.space_group_name_H-M   'P 1'
#
loop_
_entity.id
_entity.type
_entity.pdbx_description
1 polymer ?
#
loop_
_entity_poly.entity_id
_entity_poly.type
_entity_poly.pdbx_seq_one_letter_code
_entity_poly.pdbx_strand_id
1 'polypeptide(L)'
;MAGLITLDLRHERREATEHLRRLGQGDGVGLVLQRTLNRVIPSVQSAATKAVVTELGATARFVRNSTKLRRARRRQLSAALQGDLKQIPLIAFAARQTKTGVSYKVGSQPRQTLEHGYINTGNSSGRRNVFRRARSDAQFAVDARLIDAGESGDLVGRYPTLIRYGPSVARTLLLDQVQRIMSTTARARWNREIEAQLRYYLSQQGLTLE
;
A
#
# COMPACT_ATOMS: atom_id res chain seq x y z
N MET A 1 -0.63 0.40 -13.97
CA MET A 1 -1.89 0.85 -13.32
C MET A 1 -1.72 0.75 -11.82
N ALA A 2 -2.21 1.71 -11.05
CA ALA A 2 -2.12 1.69 -9.59
C ALA A 2 -3.44 1.19 -9.01
N GLY A 3 -3.40 0.25 -8.06
CA GLY A 3 -4.58 -0.20 -7.33
C GLY A 3 -5.07 0.92 -6.39
N LEU A 4 -6.29 1.40 -6.59
CA LEU A 4 -6.92 2.40 -5.74
C LEU A 4 -7.74 1.68 -4.66
N ILE A 5 -7.37 1.87 -3.40
CA ILE A 5 -8.15 1.39 -2.26
C ILE A 5 -8.87 2.59 -1.68
N THR A 6 -10.19 2.57 -1.76
CA THR A 6 -11.06 3.58 -1.17
C THR A 6 -11.66 3.02 0.12
N LEU A 7 -11.37 3.65 1.25
CA LEU A 7 -12.07 3.36 2.50
C LEU A 7 -13.49 3.92 2.42
N ASP A 8 -14.47 3.04 2.62
CA ASP A 8 -15.87 3.44 2.62
C ASP A 8 -16.28 3.91 4.03
N LEU A 9 -16.36 5.21 4.18
CA LEU A 9 -16.87 5.89 5.38
C LEU A 9 -18.18 6.63 5.06
N ARG A 10 -18.99 6.10 4.12
CA ARG A 10 -20.22 6.78 3.66
C ARG A 10 -21.27 6.89 4.75
N HIS A 11 -21.38 5.88 5.58
CA HIS A 11 -22.34 5.87 6.70
C HIS A 11 -21.98 6.96 7.71
N GLU A 12 -20.76 6.94 8.21
CA GLU A 12 -20.23 7.92 9.18
C GLU A 12 -20.28 9.35 8.63
N ARG A 13 -20.08 9.50 7.32
CA ARG A 13 -20.21 10.78 6.64
C ARG A 13 -21.67 11.26 6.58
N ARG A 14 -22.61 10.37 6.32
CA ARG A 14 -24.05 10.73 6.30
C ARG A 14 -24.52 11.23 7.65
N GLU A 15 -24.23 10.51 8.72
CA GLU A 15 -24.58 10.92 10.09
C GLU A 15 -24.01 12.30 10.44
N ALA A 16 -22.71 12.51 10.18
CA ALA A 16 -22.07 13.80 10.42
C ALA A 16 -22.70 14.91 9.57
N THR A 17 -23.06 14.65 8.32
CA THR A 17 -23.69 15.62 7.43
C THR A 17 -25.11 15.97 7.91
N GLU A 18 -25.87 15.00 8.38
CA GLU A 18 -27.22 15.21 8.90
C GLU A 18 -27.20 16.04 10.19
N HIS A 19 -26.29 15.73 11.08
CA HIS A 19 -26.08 16.49 12.33
C HIS A 19 -25.72 17.95 12.05
N LEU A 20 -24.81 18.20 11.12
CA LEU A 20 -24.40 19.55 10.72
C LEU A 20 -25.47 20.32 9.97
N ARG A 21 -26.30 19.64 9.15
CA ARG A 21 -27.45 20.27 8.50
C ARG A 21 -28.50 20.73 9.49
N ARG A 22 -28.78 19.95 10.55
CA ARG A 22 -29.67 20.33 11.63
C ARG A 22 -29.22 21.60 12.38
N LEU A 23 -27.92 21.85 12.40
CA LEU A 23 -27.35 23.06 12.99
C LEU A 23 -27.38 24.28 12.02
N GLY A 24 -28.03 24.19 10.86
CA GLY A 24 -28.23 25.29 9.93
C GLY A 24 -26.99 25.80 9.18
N GLN A 25 -25.91 25.02 9.19
CA GLN A 25 -24.59 25.46 8.72
C GLN A 25 -24.15 24.75 7.43
N GLY A 26 -24.85 24.96 6.32
CA GLY A 26 -24.59 24.26 5.05
C GLY A 26 -23.17 24.37 4.50
N ASP A 27 -22.55 25.55 4.54
CA ASP A 27 -21.22 25.77 3.93
C ASP A 27 -20.04 25.26 4.77
N GLY A 28 -20.18 25.16 6.07
CA GLY A 28 -19.15 24.65 6.99
C GLY A 28 -18.97 23.14 6.96
N VAL A 29 -20.02 22.40 6.59
CA VAL A 29 -20.03 20.92 6.54
C VAL A 29 -18.89 20.38 5.69
N GLY A 30 -18.74 20.91 4.49
CA GLY A 30 -17.71 20.49 3.55
C GLY A 30 -16.29 20.69 4.10
N LEU A 31 -16.07 21.79 4.82
CA LEU A 31 -14.78 22.10 5.42
C LEU A 31 -14.44 21.17 6.58
N VAL A 32 -15.39 20.91 7.48
CA VAL A 32 -15.24 19.99 8.62
C VAL A 32 -14.94 18.58 8.11
N LEU A 33 -15.71 18.08 7.15
CA LEU A 33 -15.51 16.76 6.57
C LEU A 33 -14.16 16.64 5.87
N GLN A 34 -13.75 17.64 5.08
CA GLN A 34 -12.45 17.67 4.44
C GLN A 34 -11.31 17.60 5.44
N ARG A 35 -11.36 18.40 6.50
CA ARG A 35 -10.34 18.45 7.56
C ARG A 35 -10.28 17.11 8.29
N THR A 36 -11.43 16.55 8.67
CA THR A 36 -11.53 15.24 9.32
C THR A 36 -10.88 14.14 8.47
N LEU A 37 -11.28 14.02 7.21
CA LEU A 37 -10.69 13.02 6.27
C LEU A 37 -9.17 13.16 6.17
N ASN A 38 -8.69 14.40 6.06
CA ASN A 38 -7.26 14.66 5.89
C ASN A 38 -6.44 14.42 7.17
N ARG A 39 -7.07 14.39 8.36
CA ARG A 39 -6.44 14.00 9.63
C ARG A 39 -6.50 12.48 9.85
N VAL A 40 -7.54 11.82 9.37
CA VAL A 40 -7.72 10.37 9.49
C VAL A 40 -6.76 9.59 8.59
N ILE A 41 -6.61 10.02 7.32
CA ILE A 41 -5.90 9.23 6.31
C ILE A 41 -4.42 8.92 6.63
N PRO A 42 -3.61 9.78 7.26
CA PRO A 42 -2.25 9.44 7.67
C PRO A 42 -2.20 8.34 8.73
N SER A 43 -3.18 8.29 9.63
CA SER A 43 -3.27 7.22 10.64
C SER A 43 -3.58 5.88 9.99
N VAL A 44 -4.46 5.87 9.00
CA VAL A 44 -4.76 4.69 8.17
C VAL A 44 -3.54 4.22 7.40
N GLN A 45 -2.77 5.13 6.79
CA GLN A 45 -1.51 4.78 6.12
C GLN A 45 -0.51 4.15 7.09
N SER A 46 -0.40 4.68 8.30
CA SER A 46 0.50 4.12 9.31
C SER A 46 0.09 2.71 9.72
N ALA A 47 -1.20 2.48 9.96
CA ALA A 47 -1.75 1.16 10.28
C ALA A 47 -1.58 0.17 9.11
N ALA A 48 -1.90 0.61 7.89
CA ALA A 48 -1.70 -0.17 6.67
C ALA A 48 -0.23 -0.55 6.47
N THR A 49 0.69 0.42 6.68
CA THR A 49 2.13 0.16 6.56
C THR A 49 2.57 -0.93 7.54
N LYS A 50 2.14 -0.86 8.80
CA LYS A 50 2.46 -1.89 9.82
C LYS A 50 1.92 -3.26 9.42
N ALA A 51 0.66 -3.34 9.02
CA ALA A 51 0.03 -4.58 8.60
C ALA A 51 0.71 -5.20 7.36
N VAL A 52 1.01 -4.38 6.35
CA VAL A 52 1.72 -4.83 5.14
C VAL A 52 3.15 -5.29 5.45
N VAL A 53 3.86 -4.61 6.36
CA VAL A 53 5.19 -5.04 6.83
C VAL A 53 5.12 -6.41 7.48
N THR A 54 4.13 -6.66 8.32
CA THR A 54 3.93 -7.97 8.97
C THR A 54 3.65 -9.05 7.92
N GLU A 55 2.79 -8.77 6.94
CA GLU A 55 2.41 -9.72 5.90
C GLU A 55 3.53 -10.02 4.89
N LEU A 56 4.27 -9.01 4.49
CA LEU A 56 5.31 -9.14 3.46
C LEU A 56 6.70 -9.41 4.03
N GLY A 57 6.97 -8.99 5.27
CA GLY A 57 8.34 -8.96 5.80
C GLY A 57 9.24 -7.92 5.10
N ALA A 58 8.65 -7.01 4.33
CA ALA A 58 9.37 -5.92 3.68
C ALA A 58 9.62 -4.76 4.67
N THR A 59 10.59 -3.89 4.38
CA THR A 59 10.87 -2.75 5.27
C THR A 59 9.75 -1.70 5.22
N ALA A 60 9.45 -1.07 6.36
CA ALA A 60 8.42 -0.03 6.45
C ALA A 60 8.70 1.15 5.50
N ARG A 61 9.98 1.49 5.28
CA ARG A 61 10.39 2.52 4.33
C ARG A 61 9.97 2.17 2.90
N PHE A 62 10.17 0.90 2.49
CA PHE A 62 9.77 0.44 1.17
C PHE A 62 8.26 0.52 1.00
N VAL A 63 7.49 -0.02 1.95
CA VAL A 63 6.01 0.00 1.91
C VAL A 63 5.50 1.44 1.85
N ARG A 64 6.05 2.35 2.63
CA ARG A 64 5.64 3.76 2.64
C ARG A 64 5.92 4.45 1.31
N ASN A 65 7.07 4.18 0.69
CA ASN A 65 7.42 4.73 -0.63
C ASN A 65 6.55 4.16 -1.76
N SER A 66 6.02 2.94 -1.58
CA SER A 66 5.11 2.29 -2.52
C SER A 66 3.64 2.62 -2.27
N THR A 67 3.34 3.53 -1.34
CA THR A 67 1.98 3.99 -1.06
C THR A 67 1.88 5.51 -1.24
N LYS A 68 0.78 5.96 -1.85
CA LYS A 68 0.48 7.38 -2.03
C LYS A 68 -0.83 7.74 -1.36
N LEU A 69 -0.86 8.88 -0.68
CA LEU A 69 -2.07 9.43 -0.10
C LEU A 69 -2.73 10.41 -1.08
N ARG A 70 -4.00 10.19 -1.36
CA ARG A 70 -4.87 11.21 -1.97
C ARG A 70 -5.70 11.86 -0.88
N ARG A 71 -5.46 13.13 -0.66
CA ARG A 71 -6.18 13.93 0.34
C ARG A 71 -7.53 14.40 -0.21
N ALA A 72 -8.51 14.54 0.66
CA ALA A 72 -9.80 15.13 0.35
C ALA A 72 -9.64 16.61 -0.04
N ARG A 73 -10.46 17.06 -1.00
CA ARG A 73 -10.57 18.44 -1.44
C ARG A 73 -12.01 18.93 -1.23
N ARG A 74 -12.22 20.25 -1.18
CA ARG A 74 -13.54 20.86 -0.96
C ARG A 74 -14.63 20.31 -1.89
N ARG A 75 -14.30 20.15 -3.18
CA ARG A 75 -15.22 19.61 -4.19
C ARG A 75 -15.23 18.08 -4.26
N GLN A 76 -14.28 17.41 -3.63
CA GLN A 76 -14.16 15.96 -3.62
C GLN A 76 -13.86 15.48 -2.19
N LEU A 77 -14.93 15.24 -1.43
CA LEU A 77 -14.88 14.79 -0.05
C LEU A 77 -14.59 13.27 0.02
N SER A 78 -13.45 12.89 -0.52
CA SER A 78 -12.93 11.53 -0.45
C SER A 78 -11.42 11.56 -0.24
N ALA A 79 -10.92 10.73 0.66
CA ALA A 79 -9.50 10.48 0.82
C ALA A 79 -9.21 9.02 0.50
N ALA A 80 -8.08 8.73 -0.12
CA ALA A 80 -7.74 7.37 -0.52
C ALA A 80 -6.26 7.06 -0.28
N LEU A 81 -5.98 5.80 0.03
CA LEU A 81 -4.65 5.22 0.05
C LEU A 81 -4.46 4.42 -1.24
N GLN A 82 -3.44 4.76 -2.00
CA GLN A 82 -3.11 4.12 -3.27
C GLN A 82 -1.82 3.33 -3.12
N GLY A 83 -1.85 2.03 -3.43
CA GLY A 83 -0.69 1.16 -3.46
C GLY A 83 -0.11 1.02 -4.87
N ASP A 84 1.20 0.87 -4.97
CA ASP A 84 1.87 0.54 -6.23
C ASP A 84 1.64 -0.94 -6.55
N LEU A 85 1.23 -1.23 -7.78
CA LEU A 85 1.07 -2.60 -8.30
C LEU A 85 2.42 -3.23 -8.69
N LYS A 86 3.50 -2.44 -8.76
CA LYS A 86 4.82 -3.00 -9.04
C LYS A 86 5.18 -4.04 -8.01
N GLN A 87 5.61 -5.17 -8.50
CA GLN A 87 6.09 -6.26 -7.68
C GLN A 87 7.39 -5.86 -6.97
N ILE A 88 7.56 -6.36 -5.76
CA ILE A 88 8.73 -6.05 -4.93
C ILE A 88 9.87 -6.97 -5.35
N PRO A 89 11.08 -6.48 -5.68
CA PRO A 89 12.23 -7.33 -5.97
C PRO A 89 12.52 -8.28 -4.81
N LEU A 90 12.81 -9.55 -5.09
CA LEU A 90 13.07 -10.57 -4.05
C LEU A 90 14.19 -10.19 -3.08
N ILE A 91 15.12 -9.34 -3.49
CA ILE A 91 16.18 -8.84 -2.61
C ILE A 91 15.64 -8.13 -1.36
N ALA A 92 14.45 -7.52 -1.43
CA ALA A 92 13.81 -6.84 -0.32
C ALA A 92 13.23 -7.79 0.77
N PHE A 93 13.14 -9.08 0.47
CA PHE A 93 12.62 -10.12 1.35
C PHE A 93 13.73 -10.87 2.12
N ALA A 94 14.68 -10.16 2.67
CA ALA A 94 15.83 -10.71 3.40
C ALA A 94 16.53 -11.85 2.62
N ALA A 95 16.73 -11.64 1.32
CA ALA A 95 17.36 -12.60 0.44
C ALA A 95 18.84 -12.81 0.81
N ARG A 96 19.27 -14.07 0.79
CA ARG A 96 20.65 -14.49 1.11
C ARG A 96 21.13 -15.48 0.08
N GLN A 97 22.36 -15.33 -0.39
CA GLN A 97 22.99 -16.32 -1.27
C GLN A 97 23.28 -17.59 -0.48
N THR A 98 22.94 -18.73 -1.07
CA THR A 98 23.25 -20.08 -0.57
C THR A 98 24.00 -20.88 -1.64
N LYS A 99 24.50 -22.07 -1.28
CA LYS A 99 25.21 -22.95 -2.22
C LYS A 99 24.31 -23.43 -3.37
N THR A 100 23.02 -23.61 -3.12
CA THR A 100 22.03 -24.13 -4.10
C THR A 100 21.23 -23.04 -4.81
N GLY A 101 21.30 -21.78 -4.32
CA GLY A 101 20.52 -20.70 -4.89
C GLY A 101 20.38 -19.50 -3.97
N VAL A 102 19.22 -18.84 -3.96
CA VAL A 102 18.92 -17.70 -3.09
C VAL A 102 17.78 -18.04 -2.15
N SER A 103 18.05 -17.97 -0.87
CA SER A 103 17.00 -18.14 0.15
C SER A 103 16.38 -16.79 0.50
N TYR A 104 15.05 -16.74 0.59
CA TYR A 104 14.28 -15.52 0.91
C TYR A 104 13.10 -15.86 1.82
N LYS A 105 12.53 -14.84 2.47
CA LYS A 105 11.39 -15.01 3.38
C LYS A 105 10.35 -13.93 3.12
N VAL A 106 9.13 -14.33 2.76
CA VAL A 106 8.00 -13.43 2.60
C VAL A 106 7.13 -13.50 3.85
N GLY A 107 7.10 -12.43 4.61
CA GLY A 107 6.30 -12.31 5.82
C GLY A 107 6.55 -13.39 6.86
N SER A 108 5.46 -14.00 7.34
CA SER A 108 5.48 -15.10 8.31
C SER A 108 5.73 -16.48 7.70
N GLN A 109 5.75 -16.58 6.36
CA GLN A 109 5.95 -17.85 5.68
C GLN A 109 7.34 -18.44 5.96
N PRO A 110 7.49 -19.77 5.90
CA PRO A 110 8.80 -20.39 6.00
C PRO A 110 9.72 -19.87 4.93
N ARG A 111 11.02 -19.89 5.22
CA ARG A 111 12.05 -19.47 4.26
C ARG A 111 12.01 -20.36 3.03
N GLN A 112 11.94 -19.76 1.87
CA GLN A 112 11.93 -20.45 0.58
C GLN A 112 13.30 -20.32 -0.08
N THR A 113 13.65 -21.27 -0.92
CA THR A 113 14.89 -21.24 -1.71
C THR A 113 14.54 -21.18 -3.19
N LEU A 114 15.03 -20.15 -3.87
CA LEU A 114 15.02 -20.07 -5.32
C LEU A 114 16.24 -20.81 -5.83
N GLU A 115 16.04 -22.04 -6.27
CA GLU A 115 17.11 -22.86 -6.84
C GLU A 115 17.74 -22.18 -8.05
N HIS A 116 19.08 -22.29 -8.15
CA HIS A 116 19.87 -21.64 -9.19
C HIS A 116 19.74 -20.12 -9.29
N GLY A 117 19.12 -19.49 -8.27
CA GLY A 117 19.13 -18.06 -8.13
C GLY A 117 20.50 -17.56 -7.67
N TYR A 118 20.82 -16.34 -8.03
CA TYR A 118 22.01 -15.63 -7.54
C TYR A 118 21.74 -14.16 -7.32
N ILE A 119 22.50 -13.57 -6.40
CA ILE A 119 22.41 -12.14 -6.09
C ILE A 119 23.52 -11.44 -6.85
N ASN A 120 23.18 -10.47 -7.68
CA ASN A 120 24.13 -9.66 -8.42
C ASN A 120 23.70 -8.20 -8.45
N THR A 121 24.64 -7.34 -8.77
CA THR A 121 24.43 -5.92 -9.02
C THR A 121 24.15 -5.78 -10.52
N GLY A 122 22.93 -5.39 -10.88
CA GLY A 122 22.55 -5.20 -12.29
C GLY A 122 23.40 -4.13 -12.96
N ASN A 123 23.78 -4.37 -14.22
CA ASN A 123 24.74 -3.57 -14.97
C ASN A 123 24.32 -2.10 -15.16
N SER A 124 23.03 -1.77 -15.18
CA SER A 124 22.54 -0.43 -15.50
C SER A 124 22.10 0.41 -14.29
N SER A 125 21.79 -0.21 -13.16
CA SER A 125 21.21 0.51 -12.01
C SER A 125 22.07 0.52 -10.74
N GLY A 126 23.16 -0.23 -10.69
CA GLY A 126 23.99 -0.42 -9.50
C GLY A 126 23.26 -1.04 -8.30
N ARG A 127 22.01 -1.49 -8.48
CA ARG A 127 21.18 -2.07 -7.41
C ARG A 127 21.33 -3.58 -7.37
N ARG A 128 21.51 -4.12 -6.17
CA ARG A 128 21.50 -5.57 -5.98
C ARG A 128 20.10 -6.12 -6.20
N ASN A 129 20.00 -7.19 -6.99
CA ASN A 129 18.77 -7.92 -7.24
C ASN A 129 19.01 -9.43 -7.18
N VAL A 130 17.92 -10.20 -7.10
CA VAL A 130 17.93 -11.65 -7.22
C VAL A 130 17.62 -12.01 -8.66
N PHE A 131 18.50 -12.77 -9.26
CA PHE A 131 18.41 -13.21 -10.64
C PHE A 131 18.27 -14.73 -10.70
N ARG A 132 17.66 -15.22 -11.76
CA ARG A 132 17.67 -16.63 -12.16
C ARG A 132 17.91 -16.73 -13.64
N ARG A 133 18.80 -17.64 -14.04
CA ARG A 133 19.04 -17.96 -15.45
C ARG A 133 18.10 -19.09 -15.87
N ALA A 134 17.40 -18.96 -17.00
CA ALA A 134 16.65 -20.06 -17.59
C ALA A 134 17.61 -21.17 -18.01
N ARG A 135 17.24 -22.42 -17.74
CA ARG A 135 18.10 -23.58 -18.03
C ARG A 135 17.63 -24.41 -19.22
N SER A 136 16.37 -24.21 -19.64
CA SER A 136 15.79 -24.96 -20.77
C SER A 136 14.81 -24.07 -21.53
N ASP A 137 14.53 -24.45 -22.78
CA ASP A 137 13.57 -23.74 -23.63
C ASP A 137 12.15 -23.77 -23.03
N ALA A 138 11.76 -24.87 -22.36
CA ALA A 138 10.48 -24.96 -21.66
C ALA A 138 10.40 -23.95 -20.46
N GLN A 139 11.48 -23.82 -19.71
CA GLN A 139 11.57 -22.86 -18.61
C GLN A 139 11.64 -21.42 -19.14
N PHE A 140 12.28 -21.22 -20.29
CA PHE A 140 12.28 -19.93 -20.98
C PHE A 140 10.87 -19.52 -21.40
N ALA A 141 10.07 -20.43 -21.96
CA ALA A 141 8.69 -20.15 -22.35
C ALA A 141 7.80 -19.76 -21.16
N VAL A 142 7.99 -20.40 -19.99
CA VAL A 142 7.30 -20.04 -18.76
C VAL A 142 7.76 -18.67 -18.25
N ASP A 143 9.07 -18.45 -18.26
CA ASP A 143 9.67 -17.21 -17.79
C ASP A 143 9.36 -16.04 -18.74
N ALA A 144 9.27 -16.28 -20.07
CA ALA A 144 8.84 -15.28 -21.05
C ALA A 144 7.39 -14.82 -20.82
N ARG A 145 6.48 -15.75 -20.48
CA ARG A 145 5.10 -15.39 -20.09
C ARG A 145 5.03 -14.52 -18.84
N LEU A 146 5.95 -14.73 -17.90
CA LEU A 146 6.05 -13.87 -16.71
C LEU A 146 6.60 -12.48 -17.04
N ILE A 147 7.50 -12.38 -18.04
CA ILE A 147 8.00 -11.07 -18.54
C ILE A 147 6.86 -10.29 -19.19
N ASP A 148 6.05 -10.93 -20.04
CA ASP A 148 4.85 -10.30 -20.64
C ASP A 148 3.84 -9.87 -19.58
N ALA A 149 3.82 -10.54 -18.42
CA ALA A 149 3.03 -10.13 -17.25
C ALA A 149 3.63 -8.96 -16.46
N GLY A 150 4.72 -8.35 -16.91
CA GLY A 150 5.33 -7.15 -16.32
C GLY A 150 6.57 -7.40 -15.46
N GLU A 151 7.16 -8.58 -15.51
CA GLU A 151 8.48 -8.82 -14.90
C GLU A 151 9.59 -8.30 -15.83
N SER A 152 10.53 -7.52 -15.27
CA SER A 152 11.68 -7.04 -16.01
C SER A 152 12.75 -8.14 -16.14
N GLY A 153 13.23 -8.39 -17.34
CA GLY A 153 14.31 -9.30 -17.60
C GLY A 153 15.18 -8.84 -18.76
N ASP A 154 16.40 -9.34 -18.80
CA ASP A 154 17.33 -9.10 -19.88
C ASP A 154 17.28 -10.33 -20.81
N LEU A 155 16.72 -10.15 -22.01
CA LEU A 155 16.54 -11.21 -23.01
C LEU A 155 17.79 -11.44 -23.87
N VAL A 156 18.94 -10.89 -23.48
CA VAL A 156 20.18 -10.99 -24.24
C VAL A 156 20.87 -12.33 -23.97
N GLY A 157 20.97 -13.14 -25.01
CA GLY A 157 21.72 -14.39 -25.00
C GLY A 157 20.83 -15.64 -25.02
N ARG A 158 21.48 -16.84 -25.17
CA ARG A 158 20.83 -18.15 -25.30
C ARG A 158 19.97 -18.53 -24.07
N TYR A 159 20.31 -18.01 -22.88
CA TYR A 159 19.58 -18.24 -21.64
C TYR A 159 19.45 -16.93 -20.88
N PRO A 160 18.34 -16.20 -21.07
CA PRO A 160 18.13 -14.91 -20.45
C PRO A 160 18.13 -14.99 -18.93
N THR A 161 18.62 -13.91 -18.33
CA THR A 161 18.64 -13.73 -16.89
C THR A 161 17.46 -12.89 -16.48
N LEU A 162 16.64 -13.41 -15.59
CA LEU A 162 15.42 -12.76 -15.14
C LEU A 162 15.55 -12.26 -13.71
N ILE A 163 15.14 -11.02 -13.48
CA ILE A 163 14.96 -10.48 -12.12
C ILE A 163 13.72 -11.13 -11.53
N ARG A 164 13.85 -11.66 -10.31
CA ARG A 164 12.72 -12.27 -9.60
C ARG A 164 12.09 -11.29 -8.62
N TYR A 165 10.78 -11.30 -8.63
CA TYR A 165 9.92 -10.43 -7.84
C TYR A 165 9.02 -11.26 -6.91
N GLY A 166 8.63 -10.64 -5.82
CA GLY A 166 7.63 -11.15 -4.89
C GLY A 166 6.30 -10.39 -5.02
N PRO A 167 5.42 -10.50 -4.03
CA PRO A 167 4.12 -9.84 -4.03
C PRO A 167 4.24 -8.31 -4.12
N SER A 168 3.19 -7.65 -4.63
CA SER A 168 3.11 -6.18 -4.66
C SER A 168 2.44 -5.62 -3.39
N VAL A 169 2.77 -4.38 -3.03
CA VAL A 169 2.13 -3.69 -1.90
C VAL A 169 0.63 -3.54 -2.13
N ALA A 170 0.20 -3.22 -3.35
CA ALA A 170 -1.22 -3.07 -3.68
C ALA A 170 -2.02 -4.37 -3.45
N ARG A 171 -1.49 -5.53 -3.86
CA ARG A 171 -2.13 -6.83 -3.60
C ARG A 171 -2.27 -7.11 -2.11
N THR A 172 -1.23 -6.83 -1.34
CA THR A 172 -1.25 -7.06 0.11
C THR A 172 -2.24 -6.14 0.83
N LEU A 173 -2.36 -4.88 0.37
CA LEU A 173 -3.37 -3.97 0.89
C LEU A 173 -4.81 -4.46 0.67
N LEU A 174 -5.05 -5.34 -0.32
CA LEU A 174 -6.37 -5.93 -0.59
C LEU A 174 -6.69 -7.15 0.29
N LEU A 175 -5.75 -7.66 1.06
CA LEU A 175 -6.02 -8.77 1.98
C LEU A 175 -7.04 -8.36 3.05
N ASP A 176 -8.02 -9.22 3.30
CA ASP A 176 -9.12 -8.95 4.23
C ASP A 176 -8.67 -8.49 5.62
N GLN A 177 -7.64 -9.12 6.15
CA GLN A 177 -7.08 -8.75 7.45
C GLN A 177 -6.48 -7.34 7.44
N VAL A 178 -5.79 -6.93 6.36
CA VAL A 178 -5.24 -5.58 6.23
C VAL A 178 -6.37 -4.57 6.09
N GLN A 179 -7.40 -4.89 5.30
CA GLN A 179 -8.60 -4.08 5.14
C GLN A 179 -9.36 -3.88 6.46
N ARG A 180 -9.49 -4.93 7.27
CA ARG A 180 -10.10 -4.84 8.62
C ARG A 180 -9.31 -3.91 9.54
N ILE A 181 -7.99 -4.03 9.58
CA ILE A 181 -7.12 -3.13 10.37
C ILE A 181 -7.27 -1.68 9.91
N MET A 182 -7.29 -1.44 8.60
CA MET A 182 -7.46 -0.11 8.03
C MET A 182 -8.82 0.49 8.37
N SER A 183 -9.91 -0.27 8.20
CA SER A 183 -11.27 0.19 8.47
C SER A 183 -11.50 0.45 9.96
N THR A 184 -11.05 -0.43 10.84
CA THR A 184 -11.14 -0.22 12.30
C THR A 184 -10.37 1.02 12.74
N THR A 185 -9.14 1.22 12.22
CA THR A 185 -8.35 2.41 12.51
C THR A 185 -9.04 3.68 11.98
N ALA A 186 -9.60 3.60 10.77
CA ALA A 186 -10.30 4.73 10.16
C ALA A 186 -11.52 5.16 10.99
N ARG A 187 -12.38 4.22 11.40
CA ARG A 187 -13.56 4.50 12.22
C ARG A 187 -13.20 5.08 13.59
N ALA A 188 -12.25 4.45 14.29
CA ALA A 188 -11.81 4.93 15.60
C ALA A 188 -11.25 6.37 15.53
N ARG A 189 -10.47 6.67 14.48
CA ARG A 189 -9.94 8.02 14.26
C ARG A 189 -11.00 9.00 13.78
N TRP A 190 -11.93 8.55 12.93
CA TRP A 190 -13.02 9.38 12.44
C TRP A 190 -13.85 9.95 13.57
N ASN A 191 -14.34 9.12 14.48
CA ASN A 191 -15.18 9.55 15.58
C ASN A 191 -14.50 10.63 16.43
N ARG A 192 -13.22 10.45 16.76
CA ARG A 192 -12.44 11.43 17.52
C ARG A 192 -12.21 12.74 16.75
N GLU A 193 -11.83 12.64 15.48
CA GLU A 193 -11.47 13.82 14.69
C GLU A 193 -12.70 14.62 14.26
N ILE A 194 -13.84 13.98 13.99
CA ILE A 194 -15.06 14.68 13.59
C ILE A 194 -15.56 15.56 14.74
N GLU A 195 -15.61 15.04 15.98
CA GLU A 195 -15.97 15.81 17.15
C GLU A 195 -15.04 17.01 17.37
N ALA A 196 -13.73 16.78 17.30
CA ALA A 196 -12.74 17.84 17.45
C ALA A 196 -12.88 18.94 16.39
N GLN A 197 -13.14 18.56 15.12
CA GLN A 197 -13.36 19.51 14.03
C GLN A 197 -14.70 20.25 14.17
N LEU A 198 -15.73 19.59 14.65
CA LEU A 198 -17.02 20.20 14.95
C LEU A 198 -16.90 21.24 16.05
N ARG A 199 -16.33 20.87 17.19
CA ARG A 199 -16.10 21.80 18.31
C ARG A 199 -15.30 23.01 17.87
N TYR A 200 -14.21 22.80 17.13
CA TYR A 200 -13.40 23.89 16.58
C TYR A 200 -14.19 24.79 15.65
N TYR A 201 -15.00 24.23 14.75
CA TYR A 201 -15.81 25.00 13.81
C TYR A 201 -16.86 25.82 14.50
N LEU A 202 -17.59 25.25 15.49
CA LEU A 202 -18.61 25.94 16.25
C LEU A 202 -18.02 27.05 17.13
N SER A 203 -16.86 26.81 17.76
CA SER A 203 -16.17 27.83 18.52
C SER A 203 -15.79 29.07 17.70
N GLN A 204 -15.44 28.88 16.41
CA GLN A 204 -15.17 29.98 15.48
C GLN A 204 -16.45 30.80 15.15
N GLN A 205 -17.62 30.23 15.34
CA GLN A 205 -18.93 30.87 15.12
C GLN A 205 -19.54 31.41 16.41
N GLY A 206 -18.82 31.32 17.52
CA GLY A 206 -19.37 31.72 18.84
C GLY A 206 -20.44 30.77 19.40
N LEU A 207 -20.52 29.53 18.84
CA LEU A 207 -21.47 28.51 19.25
C LEU A 207 -20.75 27.40 20.03
N THR A 208 -21.42 26.85 21.05
CA THR A 208 -20.94 25.70 21.85
C THR A 208 -21.76 24.46 21.52
N LEU A 209 -21.12 23.29 21.54
CA LEU A 209 -21.82 22.00 21.59
C LEU A 209 -22.19 21.76 23.06
N GLU A 210 -23.49 21.73 23.37
CA GLU A 210 -24.00 21.17 24.62
C GLU A 210 -23.88 19.64 24.62
#